data_16d9f0f19bdcff2ca6f88852b2a1bc90
#
_entry.id   16d9f0f19bdcff2ca6f88852b2a1bc90
#
_cell.length_a   1.000
_cell.length_b   1.000
_cell.length_c   1.000
_cell.angle_alpha   90.00
_cell.angle_beta   90.00
_cell.angle_gamma   90.00
#
_symmetry.space_group_name_H-M   'P 1'
#
loop_
_entity.id
_entity.type
_entity.pdbx_description
1 polymer ?
#
loop_
_entity_poly.entity_id
_entity_poly.type
_entity_poly.pdbx_seq_one_letter_code
_entity_poly.pdbx_strand_id
1 'polypeptide(L)'
;MIAAHTVFCKAKYPLPGGKPGVLRYDPPAMRVLGLETSCDETGVALFDTETGLLGEALHSQVDLHALYGGVVPEIASRDHLRRLLPLIRQVLDETGVDRPDAIAYTAGPGLVGALMVGAGMANGLGAAWGCPVVPVHHMEGHLVAPMLEDDPPAWPFLALLVSGGHTMLVWVEALGRYRVLGSTLDDAVGEAFDKTAKLLALGYPGGPALAALAEGGDDQACALPRPMLNRPGFDFSFSGLKTAVMLKVREAEEAGCIEEARAGIAASFQRAAVDTLIGRTLKAARAQHAERIVVAGGVGANRLLRAELAAAFDGTVHYPRLRFCTDNGAMIAVAGALRLNDAEEPATIRATARWSLEALTAPGVNGQGHG
;
A
#
# COMPACT_ATOMS: atom_id res chain seq x y z
N MET A 1 17.53 -6.98 36.48
CA MET A 1 16.57 -8.04 36.11
C MET A 1 15.20 -7.40 36.00
N ILE A 2 14.87 -6.86 34.83
CA ILE A 2 13.55 -6.24 34.55
C ILE A 2 12.77 -7.33 33.79
N ALA A 3 11.70 -7.80 34.41
CA ALA A 3 10.84 -8.85 33.86
C ALA A 3 10.16 -8.32 32.59
N ALA A 4 10.32 -9.05 31.50
CA ALA A 4 9.60 -8.79 30.24
C ALA A 4 8.09 -9.01 30.50
N HIS A 5 7.35 -7.93 30.59
CA HIS A 5 5.89 -7.99 30.64
C HIS A 5 5.36 -8.07 29.21
N THR A 6 4.77 -9.20 28.87
CA THR A 6 4.07 -9.41 27.60
C THR A 6 2.84 -8.48 27.56
N VAL A 7 2.91 -7.45 26.75
CA VAL A 7 1.82 -6.49 26.54
C VAL A 7 0.87 -7.09 25.51
N PHE A 8 -0.30 -7.56 25.92
CA PHE A 8 -1.38 -7.92 25.00
C PHE A 8 -2.25 -6.70 24.74
N CYS A 9 -2.20 -6.19 23.52
CA CYS A 9 -3.08 -5.14 23.07
C CYS A 9 -4.51 -5.68 22.89
N LYS A 10 -5.48 -5.13 23.63
CA LYS A 10 -6.90 -5.25 23.28
C LYS A 10 -7.19 -4.16 22.24
N ALA A 11 -6.79 -4.40 21.01
CA ALA A 11 -7.37 -3.66 19.94
C ALA A 11 -8.89 -3.89 19.91
N LYS A 12 -9.65 -2.90 19.46
CA LYS A 12 -11.07 -2.96 19.08
C LYS A 12 -11.35 -4.15 18.11
N TYR A 13 -10.32 -4.92 17.81
CA TYR A 13 -10.25 -6.05 16.89
C TYR A 13 -9.94 -7.32 17.67
N PRO A 14 -10.90 -8.27 17.78
CA PRO A 14 -10.68 -9.53 18.49
C PRO A 14 -9.66 -10.39 17.74
N LEU A 15 -8.54 -10.69 18.40
CA LEU A 15 -7.65 -11.77 17.95
C LEU A 15 -8.37 -13.12 18.19
N PRO A 16 -8.45 -14.04 17.20
CA PRO A 16 -9.12 -15.32 17.36
C PRO A 16 -8.34 -16.23 18.33
N GLY A 17 -9.01 -16.74 19.39
CA GLY A 17 -8.52 -17.87 20.18
C GLY A 17 -8.37 -17.71 21.70
N GLY A 18 -8.95 -16.70 22.36
CA GLY A 18 -8.86 -16.53 23.80
C GLY A 18 -9.89 -17.36 24.59
N LYS A 19 -9.43 -18.24 25.50
CA LYS A 19 -10.29 -18.96 26.47
C LYS A 19 -10.92 -17.98 27.48
N PRO A 20 -12.19 -18.15 27.88
CA PRO A 20 -12.82 -17.32 28.91
C PRO A 20 -12.27 -17.63 30.29
N GLY A 21 -11.87 -16.62 31.08
CA GLY A 21 -11.57 -16.80 32.52
C GLY A 21 -10.24 -16.22 33.03
N VAL A 22 -9.43 -15.54 32.23
CA VAL A 22 -8.20 -14.90 32.70
C VAL A 22 -8.49 -13.41 32.97
N LEU A 23 -8.10 -12.89 34.13
CA LEU A 23 -8.07 -11.48 34.49
C LEU A 23 -7.31 -10.72 33.35
N ARG A 24 -8.03 -9.96 32.56
CA ARG A 24 -7.45 -9.21 31.44
C ARG A 24 -6.79 -7.95 32.00
N TYR A 25 -5.48 -7.90 31.96
CA TYR A 25 -4.74 -6.64 32.05
C TYR A 25 -4.98 -5.92 30.73
N ASP A 26 -5.69 -4.81 30.75
CA ASP A 26 -5.79 -3.91 29.59
C ASP A 26 -4.53 -3.03 29.63
N PRO A 27 -3.61 -3.14 28.66
CA PRO A 27 -2.46 -2.23 28.62
C PRO A 27 -2.97 -0.80 28.43
N PRO A 28 -2.25 0.20 28.96
CA PRO A 28 -2.61 1.59 28.71
C PRO A 28 -2.64 1.88 27.22
N ALA A 29 -3.47 2.84 26.82
CA ALA A 29 -3.49 3.36 25.45
C ALA A 29 -2.06 3.74 25.03
N MET A 30 -1.67 3.31 23.84
CA MET A 30 -0.35 3.56 23.27
C MET A 30 -0.47 4.45 22.04
N ARG A 31 0.29 5.52 21.97
CA ARG A 31 0.36 6.43 20.83
C ARG A 31 1.55 6.08 19.96
N VAL A 32 1.30 5.68 18.73
CA VAL A 32 2.31 5.24 17.77
C VAL A 32 2.44 6.29 16.67
N LEU A 33 3.63 6.86 16.53
CA LEU A 33 3.98 7.75 15.43
C LEU A 33 4.45 6.91 14.25
N GLY A 34 3.73 6.97 13.12
CA GLY A 34 4.09 6.26 11.88
C GLY A 34 4.83 7.17 10.91
N LEU A 35 5.93 6.68 10.37
CA LEU A 35 6.78 7.38 9.40
C LEU A 35 6.87 6.55 8.10
N GLU A 36 6.34 7.10 7.00
CA GLU A 36 6.43 6.54 5.65
C GLU A 36 7.39 7.36 4.80
N THR A 37 8.41 6.69 4.24
CA THR A 37 9.40 7.31 3.36
C THR A 37 9.93 6.33 2.30
N SER A 38 9.17 5.30 1.90
CA SER A 38 9.72 4.23 1.05
C SER A 38 9.95 4.62 -0.40
N CYS A 39 9.23 5.63 -0.92
CA CYS A 39 9.29 6.03 -2.32
C CYS A 39 9.29 7.55 -2.50
N ASP A 40 8.20 8.16 -2.90
CA ASP A 40 8.07 9.58 -3.22
C ASP A 40 7.00 10.33 -2.38
N GLU A 41 6.37 9.64 -1.42
CA GLU A 41 5.53 10.24 -0.40
C GLU A 41 6.25 10.29 0.95
N THR A 42 6.25 11.47 1.59
CA THR A 42 6.65 11.62 2.99
C THR A 42 5.39 11.68 3.84
N GLY A 43 5.08 10.57 4.53
CA GLY A 43 3.90 10.45 5.36
C GLY A 43 4.22 10.39 6.85
N VAL A 44 3.45 11.11 7.65
CA VAL A 44 3.52 11.05 9.13
C VAL A 44 2.11 10.94 9.67
N ALA A 45 1.90 10.08 10.67
CA ALA A 45 0.62 10.00 11.36
C ALA A 45 0.81 9.59 12.82
N LEU A 46 -0.12 9.99 13.67
CA LEU A 46 -0.20 9.58 15.06
C LEU A 46 -1.47 8.74 15.26
N PHE A 47 -1.28 7.51 15.71
CA PHE A 47 -2.35 6.54 15.96
C PHE A 47 -2.37 6.17 17.44
N ASP A 48 -3.55 6.17 18.02
CA ASP A 48 -3.80 5.74 19.41
C ASP A 48 -4.52 4.38 19.37
N THR A 49 -4.03 3.42 20.15
CA THR A 49 -4.54 2.04 20.12
C THR A 49 -5.98 1.89 20.63
N GLU A 50 -6.53 2.88 21.33
CA GLU A 50 -7.92 2.89 21.80
C GLU A 50 -8.82 3.74 20.93
N THR A 51 -8.38 4.95 20.57
CA THR A 51 -9.21 5.95 19.90
C THR A 51 -9.01 6.00 18.38
N GLY A 52 -7.95 5.35 17.86
CA GLY A 52 -7.67 5.31 16.43
C GLY A 52 -6.75 6.41 15.96
N LEU A 53 -6.89 6.83 14.70
CA LEU A 53 -6.07 7.87 14.08
C LEU A 53 -6.35 9.25 14.69
N LEU A 54 -5.32 9.87 15.29
CA LEU A 54 -5.40 11.20 15.91
C LEU A 54 -5.10 12.32 14.93
N GLY A 55 -4.11 12.14 14.06
CA GLY A 55 -3.69 13.14 13.07
C GLY A 55 -2.76 12.54 12.03
N GLU A 56 -2.72 13.17 10.86
CA GLU A 56 -1.85 12.76 9.77
C GLU A 56 -1.42 13.95 8.92
N ALA A 57 -0.20 13.87 8.36
CA ALA A 57 0.31 14.83 7.39
C ALA A 57 1.04 14.08 6.27
N LEU A 58 0.85 14.54 5.04
CA LEU A 58 1.42 13.94 3.84
C LEU A 58 2.02 15.03 2.96
N HIS A 59 3.22 14.78 2.46
CA HIS A 59 3.84 15.57 1.39
C HIS A 59 4.19 14.64 0.23
N SER A 60 3.62 14.91 -0.93
CA SER A 60 3.93 14.18 -2.17
C SER A 60 4.99 14.91 -2.97
N GLN A 61 5.91 14.15 -3.54
CA GLN A 61 6.98 14.64 -4.40
C GLN A 61 6.63 14.51 -5.90
N VAL A 62 5.36 14.24 -6.22
CA VAL A 62 4.88 14.02 -7.60
C VAL A 62 5.30 15.15 -8.52
N ASP A 63 5.10 16.42 -8.14
CA ASP A 63 5.45 17.57 -8.94
C ASP A 63 6.97 17.67 -9.19
N LEU A 64 7.77 17.28 -8.18
CA LEU A 64 9.23 17.28 -8.29
C LEU A 64 9.70 16.21 -9.29
N HIS A 65 9.11 15.03 -9.24
CA HIS A 65 9.46 13.90 -10.09
C HIS A 65 8.84 13.97 -11.49
N ALA A 66 7.75 14.71 -11.68
CA ALA A 66 7.11 14.92 -12.97
C ALA A 66 8.09 15.51 -14.01
N LEU A 67 9.03 16.39 -13.57
CA LEU A 67 10.07 16.97 -14.41
C LEU A 67 11.02 15.93 -15.02
N TYR A 68 11.14 14.76 -14.38
CA TYR A 68 12.03 13.67 -14.80
C TYR A 68 11.26 12.51 -15.45
N GLY A 69 9.93 12.58 -15.45
CA GLY A 69 9.07 11.52 -16.00
C GLY A 69 9.02 10.24 -15.15
N GLY A 70 9.33 10.33 -13.85
CA GLY A 70 9.31 9.25 -12.88
C GLY A 70 10.23 9.52 -11.69
N VAL A 71 10.16 8.66 -10.67
CA VAL A 71 10.88 8.85 -9.40
C VAL A 71 12.39 8.75 -9.59
N VAL A 72 13.12 9.75 -9.09
CA VAL A 72 14.59 9.79 -9.02
C VAL A 72 15.02 9.53 -7.56
N PRO A 73 15.59 8.36 -7.24
CA PRO A 73 15.80 7.91 -5.86
C PRO A 73 16.61 8.87 -4.98
N GLU A 74 17.65 9.52 -5.54
CA GLU A 74 18.47 10.46 -4.77
C GLU A 74 17.73 11.76 -4.45
N ILE A 75 16.91 12.24 -5.39
CA ILE A 75 16.06 13.42 -5.18
C ILE A 75 15.02 13.10 -4.11
N ALA A 76 14.37 11.94 -4.19
CA ALA A 76 13.40 11.48 -3.19
C ALA A 76 14.02 11.48 -1.78
N SER A 77 15.18 10.85 -1.61
CA SER A 77 15.86 10.78 -0.31
C SER A 77 16.18 12.17 0.27
N ARG A 78 16.62 13.11 -0.57
CA ARG A 78 16.93 14.49 -0.16
C ARG A 78 15.69 15.28 0.24
N ASP A 79 14.56 15.07 -0.43
CA ASP A 79 13.32 15.76 -0.07
C ASP A 79 12.71 15.18 1.19
N HIS A 80 12.72 13.86 1.40
CA HIS A 80 12.33 13.25 2.68
C HIS A 80 13.09 13.87 3.87
N LEU A 81 14.41 14.05 3.72
CA LEU A 81 15.24 14.65 4.77
C LEU A 81 14.79 16.08 5.13
N ARG A 82 14.27 16.84 4.16
CA ARG A 82 13.78 18.20 4.37
C ARG A 82 12.37 18.24 4.96
N ARG A 83 11.51 17.26 4.57
CA ARG A 83 10.07 17.28 4.88
C ARG A 83 9.71 16.56 6.17
N LEU A 84 10.42 15.48 6.51
CA LEU A 84 9.99 14.57 7.56
C LEU A 84 9.87 15.24 8.93
N LEU A 85 10.89 15.97 9.38
CA LEU A 85 10.84 16.64 10.69
C LEU A 85 9.78 17.74 10.79
N PRO A 86 9.58 18.62 9.78
CA PRO A 86 8.45 19.55 9.74
C PRO A 86 7.09 18.87 9.87
N LEU A 87 6.86 17.76 9.14
CA LEU A 87 5.60 17.02 9.20
C LEU A 87 5.39 16.35 10.57
N ILE A 88 6.45 15.82 11.18
CA ILE A 88 6.38 15.26 12.55
C ILE A 88 5.93 16.34 13.54
N ARG A 89 6.53 17.52 13.49
CA ARG A 89 6.15 18.66 14.35
C ARG A 89 4.69 19.05 14.11
N GLN A 90 4.29 19.19 12.86
CA GLN A 90 2.91 19.51 12.50
C GLN A 90 1.91 18.52 13.14
N VAL A 91 2.12 17.21 12.98
CA VAL A 91 1.22 16.18 13.52
C VAL A 91 1.19 16.23 15.06
N LEU A 92 2.32 16.40 15.72
CA LEU A 92 2.38 16.48 17.19
C LEU A 92 1.70 17.76 17.70
N ASP A 93 1.93 18.91 17.06
CA ASP A 93 1.32 20.19 17.44
C ASP A 93 -0.21 20.15 17.24
N GLU A 94 -0.70 19.64 16.09
CA GLU A 94 -2.12 19.52 15.79
C GLU A 94 -2.86 18.56 16.71
N THR A 95 -2.18 17.51 17.19
CA THR A 95 -2.77 16.51 18.10
C THR A 95 -2.60 16.86 19.58
N GLY A 96 -1.79 17.86 19.90
CA GLY A 96 -1.46 18.25 21.29
C GLY A 96 -0.67 17.19 22.05
N VAL A 97 0.08 16.36 21.34
CA VAL A 97 0.88 15.27 21.92
C VAL A 97 2.35 15.65 21.90
N ASP A 98 2.98 15.78 23.05
CA ASP A 98 4.39 16.18 23.16
C ASP A 98 5.35 15.12 22.61
N ARG A 99 5.02 13.82 22.82
CA ARG A 99 5.80 12.68 22.34
C ARG A 99 4.94 11.43 22.21
N PRO A 100 5.25 10.54 21.25
CA PRO A 100 4.62 9.22 21.15
C PRO A 100 5.20 8.24 22.20
N ASP A 101 4.50 7.11 22.37
CA ASP A 101 4.96 6.00 23.19
C ASP A 101 5.83 5.01 22.38
N ALA A 102 5.70 5.01 21.05
CA ALA A 102 6.53 4.24 20.10
C ALA A 102 6.57 4.94 18.74
N ILE A 103 7.62 4.64 17.94
CA ILE A 103 7.75 5.16 16.58
C ILE A 103 7.82 3.98 15.61
N ALA A 104 6.83 3.87 14.74
CA ALA A 104 6.83 2.93 13.63
C ALA A 104 7.42 3.61 12.38
N TYR A 105 8.22 2.88 11.61
CA TYR A 105 8.79 3.40 10.38
C TYR A 105 8.86 2.32 9.32
N THR A 106 8.78 2.71 8.07
CA THR A 106 8.93 1.78 6.95
C THR A 106 10.39 1.34 6.84
N ALA A 107 10.65 0.08 7.19
CA ALA A 107 11.98 -0.52 7.10
C ALA A 107 12.25 -1.18 5.73
N GLY A 108 11.21 -1.35 4.92
CA GLY A 108 11.27 -1.92 3.57
C GLY A 108 9.99 -2.65 3.16
N PRO A 109 9.88 -3.09 1.90
CA PRO A 109 10.77 -2.75 0.79
C PRO A 109 10.61 -1.29 0.33
N GLY A 110 11.57 -0.80 -0.49
CA GLY A 110 11.54 0.55 -1.03
C GLY A 110 12.91 1.05 -1.50
N LEU A 111 12.99 2.34 -1.81
CA LEU A 111 14.24 3.00 -2.19
C LEU A 111 15.16 3.10 -0.98
N VAL A 112 16.30 2.43 -1.01
CA VAL A 112 17.17 2.28 0.17
C VAL A 112 17.56 3.62 0.81
N GLY A 113 17.88 4.65 0.02
CA GLY A 113 18.22 5.98 0.54
C GLY A 113 17.05 6.66 1.24
N ALA A 114 15.83 6.52 0.70
CA ALA A 114 14.61 7.04 1.28
C ALA A 114 14.23 6.29 2.58
N LEU A 115 14.31 4.96 2.59
CA LEU A 115 14.14 4.13 3.79
C LEU A 115 15.11 4.51 4.91
N MET A 116 16.38 4.76 4.56
CA MET A 116 17.39 5.18 5.54
C MET A 116 17.07 6.51 6.21
N VAL A 117 16.41 7.45 5.51
CA VAL A 117 15.96 8.72 6.11
C VAL A 117 14.91 8.46 7.19
N GLY A 118 13.86 7.68 6.88
CA GLY A 118 12.82 7.32 7.85
C GLY A 118 13.38 6.54 9.05
N ALA A 119 14.19 5.51 8.78
CA ALA A 119 14.81 4.68 9.80
C ALA A 119 15.77 5.50 10.71
N GLY A 120 16.58 6.38 10.13
CA GLY A 120 17.48 7.26 10.87
C GLY A 120 16.72 8.25 11.74
N MET A 121 15.64 8.85 11.22
CA MET A 121 14.78 9.76 11.98
C MET A 121 14.09 9.04 13.14
N ALA A 122 13.49 7.86 12.88
CA ALA A 122 12.82 7.06 13.89
C ALA A 122 13.76 6.68 15.05
N ASN A 123 14.95 6.17 14.73
CA ASN A 123 15.94 5.80 15.73
C ASN A 123 16.49 7.01 16.49
N GLY A 124 16.75 8.13 15.81
CA GLY A 124 17.22 9.37 16.44
C GLY A 124 16.22 9.96 17.43
N LEU A 125 14.94 10.04 17.02
CA LEU A 125 13.85 10.51 17.87
C LEU A 125 13.54 9.52 19.00
N GLY A 126 13.53 8.20 18.71
CA GLY A 126 13.35 7.16 19.71
C GLY A 126 14.39 7.27 20.83
N ALA A 127 15.66 7.45 20.49
CA ALA A 127 16.73 7.67 21.46
C ALA A 127 16.54 8.97 22.24
N ALA A 128 16.13 10.05 21.58
CA ALA A 128 15.92 11.36 22.23
C ALA A 128 14.71 11.37 23.18
N TRP A 129 13.63 10.67 22.82
CA TRP A 129 12.39 10.60 23.61
C TRP A 129 12.35 9.43 24.59
N GLY A 130 13.29 8.48 24.49
CA GLY A 130 13.34 7.27 25.30
C GLY A 130 12.16 6.33 24.99
N CYS A 131 11.76 6.23 23.74
CA CYS A 131 10.69 5.33 23.28
C CYS A 131 11.20 4.33 22.24
N PRO A 132 10.62 3.12 22.20
CA PRO A 132 11.02 2.07 21.26
C PRO A 132 10.64 2.40 19.83
N VAL A 133 11.29 1.69 18.88
CA VAL A 133 11.01 1.78 17.46
C VAL A 133 10.46 0.46 16.93
N VAL A 134 9.57 0.53 15.92
CA VAL A 134 8.94 -0.63 15.30
C VAL A 134 9.24 -0.60 13.80
N PRO A 135 10.12 -1.48 13.29
CA PRO A 135 10.35 -1.60 11.85
C PRO A 135 9.15 -2.29 11.17
N VAL A 136 8.51 -1.60 10.23
CA VAL A 136 7.30 -2.07 9.54
C VAL A 136 7.63 -2.42 8.09
N HIS A 137 7.01 -3.50 7.60
CA HIS A 137 7.05 -3.84 6.18
C HIS A 137 6.02 -3.00 5.43
N HIS A 138 6.47 -2.26 4.40
CA HIS A 138 5.63 -1.35 3.61
C HIS A 138 4.34 -1.99 3.09
N MET A 139 4.44 -3.19 2.48
CA MET A 139 3.27 -3.88 1.95
C MET A 139 2.33 -4.38 3.05
N GLU A 140 2.82 -4.66 4.25
CA GLU A 140 1.96 -4.96 5.40
C GLU A 140 1.18 -3.72 5.82
N GLY A 141 1.80 -2.53 5.77
CA GLY A 141 1.08 -1.27 5.96
C GLY A 141 -0.15 -1.17 5.06
N HIS A 142 0.00 -1.45 3.77
CA HIS A 142 -1.13 -1.48 2.82
C HIS A 142 -2.16 -2.56 3.16
N LEU A 143 -1.73 -3.76 3.57
CA LEU A 143 -2.65 -4.85 3.92
C LEU A 143 -3.50 -4.53 5.15
N VAL A 144 -2.96 -3.78 6.11
CA VAL A 144 -3.66 -3.41 7.34
C VAL A 144 -4.28 -2.00 7.29
N ALA A 145 -4.06 -1.22 6.22
CA ALA A 145 -4.70 0.08 6.05
C ALA A 145 -6.25 0.04 6.21
N PRO A 146 -6.97 -1.00 5.76
CA PRO A 146 -8.41 -1.11 6.00
C PRO A 146 -8.79 -1.26 7.49
N MET A 147 -7.83 -1.55 8.37
CA MET A 147 -8.06 -1.55 9.82
C MET A 147 -8.25 -0.13 10.39
N LEU A 148 -8.00 0.92 9.59
CA LEU A 148 -8.31 2.31 9.92
C LEU A 148 -9.78 2.68 9.66
N GLU A 149 -10.55 1.79 9.04
CA GLU A 149 -11.97 2.01 8.75
C GLU A 149 -12.86 1.65 9.93
N ASP A 150 -14.09 2.16 9.93
CA ASP A 150 -15.06 1.92 10.99
C ASP A 150 -15.54 0.45 11.02
N ASP A 151 -15.55 -0.21 9.85
CA ASP A 151 -15.86 -1.64 9.68
C ASP A 151 -14.66 -2.36 9.04
N PRO A 152 -13.66 -2.72 9.85
CA PRO A 152 -12.46 -3.38 9.35
C PRO A 152 -12.72 -4.83 8.94
N PRO A 153 -12.02 -5.35 7.92
CA PRO A 153 -12.17 -6.74 7.50
C PRO A 153 -11.72 -7.71 8.58
N ALA A 154 -12.53 -8.74 8.85
CA ALA A 154 -12.11 -9.85 9.66
C ALA A 154 -11.16 -10.78 8.87
N TRP A 155 -10.19 -11.38 9.55
CA TRP A 155 -9.32 -12.43 9.02
C TRP A 155 -10.08 -13.77 8.84
N PRO A 156 -9.75 -14.64 7.89
CA PRO A 156 -8.85 -14.37 6.76
C PRO A 156 -9.53 -13.59 5.63
N PHE A 157 -8.72 -13.03 4.73
CA PHE A 157 -9.21 -12.39 3.51
C PHE A 157 -8.21 -12.51 2.34
N LEU A 158 -8.71 -12.34 1.12
CA LEU A 158 -7.87 -12.18 -0.08
C LEU A 158 -7.58 -10.71 -0.30
N ALA A 159 -6.31 -10.32 -0.35
CA ALA A 159 -5.90 -8.96 -0.70
C ALA A 159 -5.49 -8.85 -2.17
N LEU A 160 -6.02 -7.86 -2.87
CA LEU A 160 -5.55 -7.37 -4.15
C LEU A 160 -4.75 -6.08 -3.89
N LEU A 161 -3.42 -6.17 -3.93
CA LEU A 161 -2.51 -5.04 -3.82
C LEU A 161 -2.18 -4.51 -5.20
N VAL A 162 -2.57 -3.27 -5.50
CA VAL A 162 -2.44 -2.64 -6.82
C VAL A 162 -1.93 -1.20 -6.69
N SER A 163 -0.64 -1.01 -6.88
CA SER A 163 0.03 0.29 -6.77
C SER A 163 0.85 0.61 -8.03
N GLY A 164 1.59 1.72 -8.02
CA GLY A 164 2.55 2.06 -9.07
C GLY A 164 3.63 0.99 -9.26
N GLY A 165 4.14 0.40 -8.18
CA GLY A 165 5.23 -0.56 -8.22
C GLY A 165 4.81 -2.02 -8.00
N HIS A 166 3.59 -2.29 -7.55
CA HIS A 166 3.17 -3.64 -7.17
C HIS A 166 1.80 -4.02 -7.73
N THR A 167 1.69 -5.27 -8.18
CA THR A 167 0.40 -5.90 -8.50
C THR A 167 0.49 -7.34 -8.02
N MET A 168 -0.24 -7.68 -6.96
CA MET A 168 -0.19 -9.02 -6.39
C MET A 168 -1.50 -9.42 -5.69
N LEU A 169 -1.71 -10.71 -5.59
CA LEU A 169 -2.76 -11.34 -4.80
C LEU A 169 -2.12 -12.01 -3.59
N VAL A 170 -2.58 -11.65 -2.41
CA VAL A 170 -2.06 -12.17 -1.15
C VAL A 170 -3.20 -12.79 -0.35
N TRP A 171 -3.05 -14.05 0.04
CA TRP A 171 -3.90 -14.65 1.05
C TRP A 171 -3.39 -14.22 2.42
N VAL A 172 -4.24 -13.54 3.14
CA VAL A 172 -3.94 -13.02 4.46
C VAL A 172 -4.69 -13.85 5.48
N GLU A 173 -3.99 -14.77 6.13
CA GLU A 173 -4.58 -15.66 7.14
C GLU A 173 -4.75 -14.95 8.48
N ALA A 174 -3.73 -14.19 8.87
CA ALA A 174 -3.68 -13.34 10.05
C ALA A 174 -2.50 -12.36 9.90
N LEU A 175 -2.36 -11.43 10.83
CA LEU A 175 -1.21 -10.53 10.89
C LEU A 175 0.10 -11.32 10.93
N GLY A 176 1.03 -11.02 10.03
CA GLY A 176 2.31 -11.72 9.89
C GLY A 176 2.21 -13.13 9.28
N ARG A 177 1.05 -13.54 8.79
CA ARG A 177 0.86 -14.83 8.09
C ARG A 177 0.28 -14.56 6.71
N TYR A 178 1.17 -14.43 5.74
CA TYR A 178 0.88 -14.05 4.37
C TYR A 178 1.35 -15.12 3.40
N ARG A 179 0.58 -15.33 2.34
CA ARG A 179 0.95 -16.19 1.23
C ARG A 179 0.67 -15.46 -0.08
N VAL A 180 1.71 -15.17 -0.85
CA VAL A 180 1.58 -14.57 -2.17
C VAL A 180 1.06 -15.63 -3.14
N LEU A 181 -0.14 -15.45 -3.65
CA LEU A 181 -0.78 -16.39 -4.58
C LEU A 181 -0.35 -16.15 -6.01
N GLY A 182 -0.10 -14.89 -6.37
CA GLY A 182 0.36 -14.47 -7.68
C GLY A 182 0.80 -13.02 -7.65
N SER A 183 1.69 -12.66 -8.57
CA SER A 183 2.21 -11.30 -8.73
C SER A 183 2.36 -10.98 -10.21
N THR A 184 2.61 -9.69 -10.52
CA THR A 184 2.95 -9.35 -11.89
C THR A 184 4.31 -9.94 -12.28
N LEU A 185 4.39 -10.46 -13.50
CA LEU A 185 5.61 -11.02 -14.10
C LEU A 185 6.45 -9.94 -14.80
N ASP A 186 5.86 -8.76 -14.99
CA ASP A 186 6.47 -7.64 -15.71
C ASP A 186 6.02 -6.30 -15.09
N ASP A 187 5.44 -5.39 -15.86
CA ASP A 187 4.98 -4.08 -15.36
C ASP A 187 3.88 -4.26 -14.30
N ALA A 188 3.92 -3.47 -13.23
CA ALA A 188 2.77 -3.32 -12.34
C ALA A 188 1.62 -2.61 -13.07
N VAL A 189 0.37 -2.83 -12.63
CA VAL A 189 -0.80 -2.23 -13.29
C VAL A 189 -0.74 -0.69 -13.23
N GLY A 190 -0.33 -0.10 -12.11
CA GLY A 190 -0.17 1.36 -12.01
C GLY A 190 0.88 1.89 -12.98
N GLU A 191 2.02 1.21 -13.09
CA GLU A 191 3.05 1.53 -14.07
C GLU A 191 2.52 1.41 -15.52
N ALA A 192 1.66 0.42 -15.80
CA ALA A 192 1.02 0.30 -17.10
C ALA A 192 0.05 1.46 -17.39
N PHE A 193 -0.69 1.95 -16.37
CA PHE A 193 -1.49 3.17 -16.46
C PHE A 193 -0.64 4.39 -16.78
N ASP A 194 0.45 4.62 -16.04
CA ASP A 194 1.34 5.77 -16.25
C ASP A 194 2.03 5.76 -17.62
N LYS A 195 2.51 4.58 -18.05
CA LYS A 195 3.11 4.41 -19.38
C LYS A 195 2.10 4.64 -20.49
N THR A 196 0.86 4.19 -20.33
CA THR A 196 -0.23 4.42 -21.30
C THR A 196 -0.63 5.90 -21.33
N ALA A 197 -0.74 6.54 -20.17
CA ALA A 197 -1.00 7.97 -20.10
C ALA A 197 0.07 8.78 -20.84
N LYS A 198 1.34 8.42 -20.68
CA LYS A 198 2.45 9.04 -21.41
C LYS A 198 2.33 8.85 -22.93
N LEU A 199 1.93 7.67 -23.41
CA LEU A 199 1.67 7.41 -24.83
C LEU A 199 0.54 8.29 -25.37
N LEU A 200 -0.46 8.60 -24.56
CA LEU A 200 -1.58 9.47 -24.88
C LEU A 200 -1.29 10.96 -24.60
N ALA A 201 -0.04 11.34 -24.35
CA ALA A 201 0.37 12.71 -24.03
C ALA A 201 -0.40 13.32 -22.82
N LEU A 202 -0.76 12.49 -21.84
CA LEU A 202 -1.33 12.92 -20.57
C LEU A 202 -0.19 13.19 -19.57
N GLY A 203 -0.45 14.06 -18.58
CA GLY A 203 0.52 14.41 -17.54
C GLY A 203 0.86 13.25 -16.59
N TYR A 204 1.71 13.56 -15.62
CA TYR A 204 2.03 12.67 -14.49
C TYR A 204 1.43 13.26 -13.20
N PRO A 205 0.83 12.42 -12.31
CA PRO A 205 0.63 10.98 -12.41
C PRO A 205 -0.42 10.61 -13.47
N GLY A 206 -0.11 9.58 -14.25
CA GLY A 206 -0.89 9.24 -15.44
C GLY A 206 -2.20 8.51 -15.12
N GLY A 207 -2.25 7.71 -14.05
CA GLY A 207 -3.41 6.91 -13.70
C GLY A 207 -4.72 7.72 -13.57
N PRO A 208 -4.79 8.76 -12.75
CA PRO A 208 -5.99 9.62 -12.63
C PRO A 208 -6.35 10.33 -13.94
N ALA A 209 -5.37 10.84 -14.68
CA ALA A 209 -5.61 11.54 -15.94
C ALA A 209 -6.16 10.59 -17.02
N LEU A 210 -5.63 9.37 -17.09
CA LEU A 210 -6.12 8.34 -18.01
C LEU A 210 -7.53 7.89 -17.63
N ALA A 211 -7.81 7.68 -16.35
CA ALA A 211 -9.14 7.30 -15.89
C ALA A 211 -10.18 8.37 -16.21
N ALA A 212 -9.84 9.66 -16.03
CA ALA A 212 -10.72 10.77 -16.39
C ALA A 212 -10.98 10.83 -17.90
N LEU A 213 -9.96 10.63 -18.73
CA LEU A 213 -10.11 10.59 -20.20
C LEU A 213 -10.97 9.38 -20.63
N ALA A 214 -10.82 8.26 -19.97
CA ALA A 214 -11.58 7.03 -20.25
C ALA A 214 -13.08 7.18 -20.00
N GLU A 215 -13.51 8.06 -19.07
CA GLU A 215 -14.94 8.29 -18.79
C GLU A 215 -15.71 8.80 -20.03
N GLY A 216 -15.03 9.47 -20.96
CA GLY A 216 -15.62 9.99 -22.20
C GLY A 216 -15.49 9.06 -23.41
N GLY A 217 -14.83 7.91 -23.27
CA GLY A 217 -14.51 6.99 -24.36
C GLY A 217 -15.40 5.74 -24.41
N ASP A 218 -15.46 5.13 -25.61
CA ASP A 218 -16.03 3.78 -25.79
C ASP A 218 -14.99 2.74 -25.42
N ASP A 219 -15.30 1.89 -24.44
CA ASP A 219 -14.41 0.84 -23.96
C ASP A 219 -14.27 -0.37 -24.93
N GLN A 220 -15.07 -0.36 -26.02
CA GLN A 220 -15.00 -1.31 -27.13
C GLN A 220 -14.29 -0.72 -28.38
N ALA A 221 -13.84 0.53 -28.34
CA ALA A 221 -13.20 1.19 -29.49
C ALA A 221 -11.96 0.44 -30.00
N CYS A 222 -11.24 -0.23 -29.11
CA CYS A 222 -10.04 -1.01 -29.45
C CYS A 222 -10.10 -2.43 -28.90
N ALA A 223 -9.86 -3.42 -29.74
CA ALA A 223 -9.67 -4.80 -29.28
C ALA A 223 -8.27 -4.93 -28.64
N LEU A 224 -8.19 -4.85 -27.31
CA LEU A 224 -6.96 -5.00 -26.55
C LEU A 224 -6.89 -6.35 -25.83
N PRO A 225 -5.71 -6.96 -25.67
CA PRO A 225 -5.55 -8.24 -25.00
C PRO A 225 -5.85 -8.15 -23.50
N ARG A 226 -6.28 -9.28 -22.90
CA ARG A 226 -6.35 -9.50 -21.45
C ARG A 226 -5.30 -10.53 -21.09
N PRO A 227 -4.04 -10.10 -20.85
CA PRO A 227 -2.95 -11.03 -20.62
C PRO A 227 -3.21 -11.92 -19.41
N MET A 228 -2.71 -13.14 -19.44
CA MET A 228 -2.78 -14.13 -18.35
C MET A 228 -4.19 -14.63 -18.00
N LEU A 229 -5.29 -13.98 -18.40
CA LEU A 229 -6.65 -14.27 -17.93
C LEU A 229 -7.01 -15.78 -18.01
N ASN A 230 -6.63 -16.45 -19.08
CA ASN A 230 -6.89 -17.87 -19.33
C ASN A 230 -5.70 -18.79 -18.96
N ARG A 231 -4.63 -18.25 -18.34
CA ARG A 231 -3.48 -19.06 -17.95
C ARG A 231 -3.68 -19.70 -16.56
N PRO A 232 -3.03 -20.86 -16.28
CA PRO A 232 -2.97 -21.41 -14.93
C PRO A 232 -2.36 -20.41 -13.92
N GLY A 233 -2.57 -20.68 -12.60
CA GLY A 233 -2.07 -19.80 -11.53
C GLY A 233 -2.85 -18.50 -11.40
N PHE A 234 -2.25 -17.49 -10.72
CA PHE A 234 -2.88 -16.22 -10.37
C PHE A 234 -2.02 -15.00 -10.71
N ASP A 235 -0.92 -15.20 -11.44
CA ASP A 235 -0.01 -14.11 -11.84
C ASP A 235 -0.66 -13.16 -12.85
N PHE A 236 -0.13 -11.96 -12.93
CA PHE A 236 -0.52 -10.89 -13.83
C PHE A 236 0.58 -10.61 -14.86
N SER A 237 0.22 -9.90 -15.92
CA SER A 237 1.16 -9.31 -16.88
C SER A 237 0.47 -8.14 -17.58
N PHE A 238 1.17 -7.01 -17.73
CA PHE A 238 0.64 -5.81 -18.36
C PHE A 238 1.52 -5.25 -19.48
N SER A 239 2.74 -5.75 -19.67
CA SER A 239 3.66 -5.28 -20.71
C SER A 239 3.10 -5.51 -22.12
N GLY A 240 2.43 -6.65 -22.35
CA GLY A 240 1.77 -6.96 -23.62
C GLY A 240 0.59 -6.02 -23.93
N LEU A 241 -0.17 -5.62 -22.89
CA LEU A 241 -1.26 -4.65 -23.02
C LEU A 241 -0.71 -3.27 -23.42
N LYS A 242 0.37 -2.79 -22.77
CA LYS A 242 1.05 -1.55 -23.13
C LYS A 242 1.51 -1.54 -24.59
N THR A 243 2.10 -2.65 -25.06
CA THR A 243 2.56 -2.77 -26.44
C THR A 243 1.38 -2.69 -27.42
N ALA A 244 0.25 -3.33 -27.11
CA ALA A 244 -0.95 -3.24 -27.93
C ALA A 244 -1.50 -1.81 -28.01
N VAL A 245 -1.51 -1.08 -26.89
CA VAL A 245 -1.89 0.36 -26.86
C VAL A 245 -0.97 1.19 -27.72
N MET A 246 0.35 1.01 -27.61
CA MET A 246 1.33 1.73 -28.42
C MET A 246 1.06 1.58 -29.94
N LEU A 247 0.69 0.38 -30.39
CA LEU A 247 0.31 0.15 -31.79
C LEU A 247 -0.97 0.90 -32.16
N LYS A 248 -1.98 0.95 -31.28
CA LYS A 248 -3.23 1.67 -31.54
C LYS A 248 -3.03 3.19 -31.58
N VAL A 249 -2.17 3.73 -30.72
CA VAL A 249 -1.79 5.14 -30.73
C VAL A 249 -1.11 5.45 -32.08
N ARG A 250 -0.13 4.64 -32.49
CA ARG A 250 0.57 4.83 -33.75
C ARG A 250 -0.35 4.74 -34.99
N GLU A 251 -1.26 3.77 -35.01
CA GLU A 251 -2.28 3.65 -36.07
C GLU A 251 -3.13 4.93 -36.17
N ALA A 252 -3.56 5.51 -35.04
CA ALA A 252 -4.34 6.73 -34.99
C ALA A 252 -3.54 7.98 -35.39
N GLU A 253 -2.24 8.05 -35.04
CA GLU A 253 -1.34 9.10 -35.46
C GLU A 253 -1.12 9.08 -36.96
N GLU A 254 -0.84 7.89 -37.55
CA GLU A 254 -0.67 7.70 -38.99
C GLU A 254 -1.95 8.01 -39.76
N ALA A 255 -3.11 7.78 -39.20
CA ALA A 255 -4.41 8.13 -39.77
C ALA A 255 -4.80 9.62 -39.57
N GLY A 256 -4.06 10.37 -38.77
CA GLY A 256 -4.33 11.78 -38.43
C GLY A 256 -5.58 11.98 -37.55
N CYS A 257 -6.02 10.96 -36.79
CA CYS A 257 -7.22 10.98 -35.95
C CYS A 257 -6.93 10.70 -34.45
N ILE A 258 -5.71 10.98 -34.00
CA ILE A 258 -5.31 10.66 -32.60
C ILE A 258 -6.17 11.40 -31.57
N GLU A 259 -6.56 12.64 -31.82
CA GLU A 259 -7.34 13.42 -30.84
C GLU A 259 -8.74 12.83 -30.63
N GLU A 260 -9.37 12.30 -31.69
CA GLU A 260 -10.67 11.64 -31.61
C GLU A 260 -10.55 10.24 -31.00
N ALA A 261 -9.42 9.56 -31.22
CA ALA A 261 -9.20 8.18 -30.77
C ALA A 261 -8.76 8.07 -29.32
N ARG A 262 -8.15 9.13 -28.72
CA ARG A 262 -7.53 9.10 -27.39
C ARG A 262 -8.46 8.57 -26.31
N ALA A 263 -9.70 9.06 -26.25
CA ALA A 263 -10.66 8.67 -25.22
C ALA A 263 -11.05 7.19 -25.36
N GLY A 264 -11.29 6.71 -26.59
CA GLY A 264 -11.60 5.31 -26.86
C GLY A 264 -10.44 4.38 -26.54
N ILE A 265 -9.19 4.79 -26.87
CA ILE A 265 -7.99 4.01 -26.52
C ILE A 265 -7.82 3.94 -24.98
N ALA A 266 -8.01 5.05 -24.27
CA ALA A 266 -7.93 5.11 -22.82
C ALA A 266 -8.99 4.22 -22.15
N ALA A 267 -10.25 4.28 -22.62
CA ALA A 267 -11.36 3.48 -22.11
C ALA A 267 -11.13 1.99 -22.35
N SER A 268 -10.71 1.59 -23.57
CA SER A 268 -10.39 0.21 -23.91
C SER A 268 -9.22 -0.34 -23.08
N PHE A 269 -8.17 0.48 -22.83
CA PHE A 269 -7.07 0.10 -21.95
C PHE A 269 -7.53 -0.12 -20.51
N GLN A 270 -8.26 0.84 -19.95
CA GLN A 270 -8.78 0.74 -18.59
C GLN A 270 -9.66 -0.52 -18.43
N ARG A 271 -10.57 -0.77 -19.40
CA ARG A 271 -11.40 -1.98 -19.44
C ARG A 271 -10.56 -3.24 -19.45
N ALA A 272 -9.57 -3.36 -20.31
CA ALA A 272 -8.72 -4.54 -20.41
C ALA A 272 -7.90 -4.79 -19.13
N ALA A 273 -7.38 -3.72 -18.50
CA ALA A 273 -6.65 -3.82 -17.24
C ALA A 273 -7.58 -4.27 -16.09
N VAL A 274 -8.76 -3.65 -15.97
CA VAL A 274 -9.75 -3.97 -14.94
C VAL A 274 -10.28 -5.40 -15.10
N ASP A 275 -10.63 -5.83 -16.33
CA ASP A 275 -11.05 -7.22 -16.62
C ASP A 275 -9.99 -8.22 -16.17
N THR A 276 -8.71 -7.92 -16.43
CA THR A 276 -7.58 -8.77 -16.02
C THR A 276 -7.48 -8.85 -14.51
N LEU A 277 -7.53 -7.71 -13.80
CA LEU A 277 -7.48 -7.67 -12.33
C LEU A 277 -8.64 -8.46 -11.73
N ILE A 278 -9.87 -8.18 -12.14
CA ILE A 278 -11.07 -8.82 -11.61
C ILE A 278 -11.05 -10.33 -11.89
N GLY A 279 -10.79 -10.74 -13.13
CA GLY A 279 -10.81 -12.14 -13.50
C GLY A 279 -9.80 -12.98 -12.72
N ARG A 280 -8.58 -12.45 -12.47
CA ARG A 280 -7.55 -13.12 -11.66
C ARG A 280 -7.92 -13.12 -10.18
N THR A 281 -8.45 -12.00 -9.67
CA THR A 281 -8.89 -11.89 -8.27
C THR A 281 -10.02 -12.86 -7.97
N LEU A 282 -11.05 -12.92 -8.78
CA LEU A 282 -12.18 -13.86 -8.60
C LEU A 282 -11.75 -15.32 -8.72
N LYS A 283 -10.81 -15.62 -9.62
CA LYS A 283 -10.22 -16.95 -9.71
C LYS A 283 -9.51 -17.36 -8.42
N ALA A 284 -8.71 -16.46 -7.85
CA ALA A 284 -8.03 -16.68 -6.57
C ALA A 284 -9.03 -16.77 -5.41
N ALA A 285 -10.05 -15.90 -5.38
CA ALA A 285 -11.09 -15.92 -4.35
C ALA A 285 -11.82 -17.27 -4.32
N ARG A 286 -12.22 -17.81 -5.47
CA ARG A 286 -12.84 -19.14 -5.56
C ARG A 286 -11.90 -20.25 -5.08
N ALA A 287 -10.61 -20.21 -5.45
CA ALA A 287 -9.63 -21.22 -5.06
C ALA A 287 -9.31 -21.21 -3.57
N GLN A 288 -9.41 -20.04 -2.90
CA GLN A 288 -9.20 -19.88 -1.45
C GLN A 288 -10.52 -19.94 -0.67
N HIS A 289 -11.68 -20.07 -1.30
CA HIS A 289 -12.99 -19.94 -0.66
C HIS A 289 -13.11 -18.64 0.14
N ALA A 290 -12.59 -17.54 -0.44
CA ALA A 290 -12.57 -16.24 0.22
C ALA A 290 -13.99 -15.67 0.37
N GLU A 291 -14.35 -15.26 1.56
CA GLU A 291 -15.60 -14.54 1.86
C GLU A 291 -15.39 -13.03 1.77
N ARG A 292 -14.14 -12.57 1.83
CA ARG A 292 -13.76 -11.17 1.87
C ARG A 292 -12.60 -10.89 0.93
N ILE A 293 -12.71 -9.79 0.21
CA ILE A 293 -11.63 -9.23 -0.60
C ILE A 293 -11.26 -7.86 -0.04
N VAL A 294 -9.99 -7.60 0.12
CA VAL A 294 -9.44 -6.26 0.43
C VAL A 294 -8.74 -5.75 -0.82
N VAL A 295 -9.04 -4.52 -1.26
CA VAL A 295 -8.34 -3.87 -2.36
C VAL A 295 -7.52 -2.71 -1.80
N ALA A 296 -6.20 -2.76 -1.92
CA ALA A 296 -5.29 -1.77 -1.39
C ALA A 296 -4.29 -1.30 -2.46
N GLY A 297 -3.71 -0.13 -2.24
CA GLY A 297 -2.82 0.53 -3.19
C GLY A 297 -3.55 1.54 -4.09
N GLY A 298 -2.80 2.46 -4.70
CA GLY A 298 -3.34 3.64 -5.41
C GLY A 298 -4.30 3.30 -6.56
N VAL A 299 -4.07 2.19 -7.30
CA VAL A 299 -5.01 1.77 -8.36
C VAL A 299 -6.34 1.26 -7.78
N GLY A 300 -6.38 0.88 -6.50
CA GLY A 300 -7.62 0.60 -5.77
C GLY A 300 -8.59 1.78 -5.69
N ALA A 301 -8.15 3.00 -5.99
CA ALA A 301 -9.01 4.18 -6.14
C ALA A 301 -9.79 4.21 -7.46
N ASN A 302 -9.46 3.36 -8.45
CA ASN A 302 -10.11 3.34 -9.76
C ASN A 302 -11.60 2.99 -9.62
N ARG A 303 -12.48 3.88 -10.10
CA ARG A 303 -13.94 3.75 -9.95
C ARG A 303 -14.49 2.52 -10.66
N LEU A 304 -14.00 2.21 -11.87
CA LEU A 304 -14.44 1.08 -12.65
C LEU A 304 -14.08 -0.24 -11.94
N LEU A 305 -12.84 -0.36 -11.44
CA LEU A 305 -12.42 -1.52 -10.66
C LEU A 305 -13.31 -1.74 -9.44
N ARG A 306 -13.59 -0.67 -8.67
CA ARG A 306 -14.45 -0.75 -7.48
C ARG A 306 -15.85 -1.23 -7.81
N ALA A 307 -16.49 -0.59 -8.80
CA ALA A 307 -17.87 -0.91 -9.18
C ALA A 307 -18.01 -2.34 -9.67
N GLU A 308 -17.11 -2.76 -10.57
CA GLU A 308 -17.21 -4.08 -11.21
C GLU A 308 -16.79 -5.23 -10.29
N LEU A 309 -15.76 -5.03 -9.44
CA LEU A 309 -15.39 -6.07 -8.48
C LEU A 309 -16.49 -6.28 -7.43
N ALA A 310 -17.10 -5.19 -6.95
CA ALA A 310 -18.22 -5.28 -6.01
C ALA A 310 -19.45 -5.96 -6.63
N ALA A 311 -19.72 -5.75 -7.91
CA ALA A 311 -20.83 -6.41 -8.62
C ALA A 311 -20.56 -7.90 -8.96
N ALA A 312 -19.28 -8.30 -9.11
CA ALA A 312 -18.89 -9.63 -9.57
C ALA A 312 -18.53 -10.60 -8.43
N PHE A 313 -18.40 -10.10 -7.18
CA PHE A 313 -18.04 -10.93 -6.02
C PHE A 313 -19.22 -11.06 -5.06
N ASP A 314 -19.63 -12.29 -4.76
CA ASP A 314 -20.77 -12.58 -3.88
C ASP A 314 -20.49 -12.30 -2.38
N GLY A 315 -19.21 -12.08 -1.99
CA GLY A 315 -18.79 -11.76 -0.62
C GLY A 315 -18.66 -10.27 -0.38
N THR A 316 -17.94 -9.89 0.67
CA THR A 316 -17.69 -8.49 1.01
C THR A 316 -16.39 -7.99 0.41
N VAL A 317 -16.41 -6.83 -0.26
CA VAL A 317 -15.20 -6.15 -0.73
C VAL A 317 -14.93 -4.92 0.13
N HIS A 318 -13.77 -4.89 0.78
CA HIS A 318 -13.33 -3.78 1.61
C HIS A 318 -12.35 -2.89 0.84
N TYR A 319 -12.60 -1.59 0.88
CA TYR A 319 -11.73 -0.57 0.30
C TYR A 319 -11.38 0.44 1.38
N PRO A 320 -10.11 0.74 1.62
CA PRO A 320 -9.78 1.86 2.49
C PRO A 320 -10.27 3.17 1.84
N ARG A 321 -10.50 4.19 2.68
CA ARG A 321 -10.75 5.56 2.22
C ARG A 321 -9.66 5.99 1.24
N LEU A 322 -9.99 6.80 0.23
CA LEU A 322 -9.06 7.15 -0.86
C LEU A 322 -7.71 7.67 -0.35
N ARG A 323 -7.71 8.42 0.75
CA ARG A 323 -6.50 8.95 1.39
C ARG A 323 -5.56 7.88 1.95
N PHE A 324 -6.05 6.66 2.20
CA PHE A 324 -5.27 5.52 2.69
C PHE A 324 -4.93 4.50 1.59
N CYS A 325 -5.34 4.77 0.33
CA CYS A 325 -5.01 3.89 -0.79
C CYS A 325 -3.57 4.08 -1.28
N THR A 326 -3.03 5.30 -1.21
CA THR A 326 -1.64 5.62 -1.55
C THR A 326 -0.74 5.51 -0.33
N ASP A 327 0.58 5.62 -0.51
CA ASP A 327 1.56 5.62 0.57
C ASP A 327 1.25 6.74 1.58
N ASN A 328 1.18 6.41 2.86
CA ASN A 328 0.82 7.36 3.91
C ASN A 328 1.35 6.92 5.28
N GLY A 329 1.43 7.88 6.23
CA GLY A 329 1.90 7.61 7.60
C GLY A 329 0.93 6.77 8.43
N ALA A 330 -0.39 6.85 8.15
CA ALA A 330 -1.40 6.17 8.97
C ALA A 330 -1.34 4.64 8.81
N MET A 331 -1.06 4.12 7.60
CA MET A 331 -0.89 2.70 7.38
C MET A 331 0.32 2.13 8.15
N ILE A 332 1.38 2.93 8.30
CA ILE A 332 2.58 2.54 9.06
C ILE A 332 2.33 2.67 10.56
N ALA A 333 1.60 3.69 11.00
CA ALA A 333 1.23 3.85 12.40
C ALA A 333 0.36 2.69 12.90
N VAL A 334 -0.69 2.29 12.14
CA VAL A 334 -1.54 1.17 12.51
C VAL A 334 -0.79 -0.17 12.43
N ALA A 335 0.06 -0.39 11.43
CA ALA A 335 0.88 -1.59 11.34
C ALA A 335 1.86 -1.67 12.52
N GLY A 336 2.49 -0.56 12.89
CA GLY A 336 3.33 -0.47 14.08
C GLY A 336 2.57 -0.73 15.38
N ALA A 337 1.37 -0.20 15.52
CA ALA A 337 0.50 -0.47 16.67
C ALA A 337 0.15 -1.96 16.81
N LEU A 338 -0.13 -2.63 15.69
CA LEU A 338 -0.37 -4.07 15.66
C LEU A 338 0.89 -4.90 15.94
N ARG A 339 2.08 -4.33 15.77
CA ARG A 339 3.40 -4.95 15.96
C ARG A 339 4.18 -4.42 17.16
N LEU A 340 3.52 -3.81 18.15
CA LEU A 340 4.21 -3.31 19.36
C LEU A 340 5.01 -4.39 20.10
N ASN A 341 4.64 -5.67 19.96
CA ASN A 341 5.42 -6.79 20.50
C ASN A 341 6.75 -7.04 19.77
N ASP A 342 6.94 -6.46 18.60
CA ASP A 342 8.18 -6.49 17.80
C ASP A 342 8.99 -5.19 17.97
N ALA A 343 8.60 -4.32 18.93
CA ALA A 343 9.30 -3.07 19.21
C ALA A 343 10.72 -3.33 19.72
N GLU A 344 11.65 -2.49 19.25
CA GLU A 344 13.08 -2.61 19.52
C GLU A 344 13.61 -1.32 20.18
N GLU A 345 14.68 -1.45 20.96
CA GLU A 345 15.40 -0.26 21.41
C GLU A 345 16.01 0.47 20.21
N PRO A 346 16.02 1.81 20.21
CA PRO A 346 16.54 2.62 19.10
C PRO A 346 18.07 2.54 19.01
N ALA A 347 18.59 1.47 18.45
CA ALA A 347 20.03 1.19 18.37
C ALA A 347 20.48 0.78 16.97
N THR A 348 19.61 0.21 16.15
CA THR A 348 19.97 -0.37 14.86
C THR A 348 19.08 0.18 13.75
N ILE A 349 19.67 0.86 12.77
CA ILE A 349 18.97 1.33 11.59
C ILE A 349 18.74 0.13 10.66
N ARG A 350 17.48 -0.24 10.44
CA ARG A 350 17.07 -1.27 9.47
C ARG A 350 16.47 -0.59 8.24
N ALA A 351 17.06 -0.86 7.07
CA ALA A 351 16.57 -0.39 5.79
C ALA A 351 16.82 -1.48 4.75
N THR A 352 15.77 -2.17 4.32
CA THR A 352 15.84 -3.36 3.46
C THR A 352 15.13 -3.08 2.15
N ALA A 353 15.88 -2.76 1.09
CA ALA A 353 15.34 -2.40 -0.22
C ALA A 353 14.47 -3.51 -0.85
N ARG A 354 14.80 -4.76 -0.57
CA ARG A 354 14.05 -5.95 -1.02
C ARG A 354 13.73 -6.82 0.19
N TRP A 355 12.48 -6.85 0.59
CA TRP A 355 12.00 -7.63 1.72
C TRP A 355 10.77 -8.43 1.29
N SER A 356 10.81 -9.74 1.45
CA SER A 356 9.67 -10.60 1.10
C SER A 356 8.58 -10.48 2.16
N LEU A 357 7.35 -10.29 1.71
CA LEU A 357 6.18 -10.27 2.59
C LEU A 357 5.98 -11.63 3.33
N GLU A 358 6.32 -12.74 2.66
CA GLU A 358 6.22 -14.11 3.22
C GLU A 358 7.29 -14.41 4.28
N ALA A 359 8.31 -13.56 4.40
CA ALA A 359 9.31 -13.67 5.46
C ALA A 359 8.83 -13.08 6.80
N LEU A 360 7.67 -12.42 6.82
CA LEU A 360 7.08 -11.90 8.05
C LEU A 360 6.53 -13.04 8.90
N THR A 361 6.61 -12.86 10.22
CA THR A 361 6.05 -13.75 11.22
C THR A 361 4.98 -13.03 12.04
N ALA A 362 4.17 -13.79 12.75
CA ALA A 362 3.20 -13.22 13.70
C ALA A 362 3.93 -12.35 14.75
N PRO A 363 3.32 -11.23 15.20
CA PRO A 363 3.94 -10.36 16.20
C PRO A 363 4.33 -11.10 17.47
N GLY A 364 5.52 -10.78 18.03
CA GLY A 364 6.07 -11.42 19.24
C GLY A 364 6.67 -12.81 19.02
N VAL A 365 6.64 -13.32 17.79
CA VAL A 365 7.38 -14.51 17.41
C VAL A 365 8.74 -14.09 16.88
N ASN A 366 9.76 -14.09 17.73
CA ASN A 366 11.12 -13.77 17.31
C ASN A 366 11.55 -14.74 16.19
N GLY A 367 11.57 -14.27 14.98
CA GLY A 367 12.28 -14.94 13.89
C GLY A 367 13.74 -15.02 14.29
N GLN A 368 14.25 -16.21 14.54
CA GLN A 368 15.68 -16.42 14.74
C GLN A 368 16.41 -15.85 13.55
N GLY A 369 17.35 -14.95 13.83
CA GLY A 369 18.03 -14.15 12.86
C GLY A 369 18.56 -14.97 11.69
N HIS A 370 18.29 -14.47 10.52
CA HIS A 370 19.09 -14.81 9.35
C HIS A 370 20.22 -13.78 9.30
N GLY A 371 21.43 -14.27 9.67
CA GLY A 371 22.69 -13.56 9.54
C GLY A 371 23.07 -13.30 8.06
#